data_af5ff21ee62bde7838225a2162f6b78e
#
_entry.id   af5ff21ee62bde7838225a2162f6b78e
#
_cell.length_a   1.000
_cell.length_b   1.000
_cell.length_c   1.000
_cell.angle_alpha   90.00
_cell.angle_beta   90.00
_cell.angle_gamma   90.00
#
_symmetry.space_group_name_H-M   'P 1'
#
loop_
_entity.id
_entity.type
_entity.pdbx_description
1 polymer ?
#
loop_
_entity_poly.entity_id
_entity_poly.type
_entity_poly.pdbx_seq_one_letter_code
_entity_poly.pdbx_strand_id
1 'polypeptide(L)'
;MSDGVKILPKGLEAFTHKVLTQLGSTPHEAEVVADHLVRANLTGHDSHGVGLLPTYVRHLQEGLAFPNRPMKVVQDAGSILMMDGQRGFGQRIAKEAMELALGRAKQLGLVAMTLRNAHHIGRIGTYGEQSLAAGLISLHFVNVTDHPPVVAPFGGSDARMVTNPVCVAISGETPVLLDMATSAIALGKARVAMNSGVPTPEGSIIDAQGKPTTNPNVMFT
;
A
#
# COMPACT_ATOMS: atom_id res chain seq x y z
N MET A 1 18.67 21.76 7.04
CA MET A 1 17.97 20.89 6.06
C MET A 1 19.02 20.54 5.02
N SER A 2 19.40 19.27 4.89
CA SER A 2 20.30 18.84 3.82
C SER A 2 19.59 19.11 2.49
N ASP A 3 20.25 19.76 1.55
CA ASP A 3 19.76 19.89 0.18
C ASP A 3 19.59 18.47 -0.39
N GLY A 4 18.35 17.98 -0.39
CA GLY A 4 18.03 16.66 -0.91
C GLY A 4 18.35 16.60 -2.40
N VAL A 5 18.90 15.49 -2.84
CA VAL A 5 19.15 15.26 -4.29
C VAL A 5 17.80 15.11 -4.98
N LYS A 6 17.53 15.99 -5.97
CA LYS A 6 16.34 15.87 -6.83
C LYS A 6 16.60 14.86 -7.92
N ILE A 7 15.77 13.83 -7.99
CA ILE A 7 15.86 12.77 -9.00
C ILE A 7 14.64 12.87 -9.92
N LEU A 8 14.86 12.77 -11.23
CA LEU A 8 13.77 12.74 -12.20
C LEU A 8 12.96 11.43 -12.05
N PRO A 9 11.62 11.48 -12.08
CA PRO A 9 10.78 10.29 -11.92
C PRO A 9 11.16 9.13 -12.85
N LYS A 10 11.36 9.40 -14.14
CA LYS A 10 11.78 8.38 -15.12
C LYS A 10 13.12 7.72 -14.79
N GLY A 11 14.07 8.47 -14.22
CA GLY A 11 15.34 7.91 -13.76
C GLY A 11 15.15 6.97 -12.57
N LEU A 12 14.26 7.33 -11.65
CA LEU A 12 13.95 6.54 -10.48
C LEU A 12 13.16 5.26 -10.84
N GLU A 13 12.22 5.37 -11.79
CA GLU A 13 11.51 4.21 -12.37
C GLU A 13 12.48 3.24 -13.03
N ALA A 14 13.38 3.72 -13.89
CA ALA A 14 14.37 2.89 -14.57
C ALA A 14 15.31 2.20 -13.59
N PHE A 15 15.75 2.91 -12.55
CA PHE A 15 16.56 2.32 -11.49
C PHE A 15 15.80 1.22 -10.73
N THR A 16 14.57 1.51 -10.29
CA THR A 16 13.73 0.57 -9.55
C THR A 16 13.42 -0.67 -10.39
N HIS A 17 13.05 -0.48 -11.66
CA HIS A 17 12.83 -1.56 -12.62
C HIS A 17 14.08 -2.45 -12.76
N LYS A 18 15.26 -1.85 -12.92
CA LYS A 18 16.52 -2.60 -13.03
C LYS A 18 16.80 -3.45 -11.79
N VAL A 19 16.61 -2.89 -10.60
CA VAL A 19 16.79 -3.63 -9.33
C VAL A 19 15.85 -4.82 -9.28
N LEU A 20 14.55 -4.62 -9.53
CA LEU A 20 13.55 -5.69 -9.48
C LEU A 20 13.82 -6.80 -10.51
N THR A 21 14.24 -6.42 -11.72
CA THR A 21 14.62 -7.39 -12.76
C THR A 21 15.82 -8.22 -12.34
N GLN A 22 16.84 -7.61 -11.72
CA GLN A 22 17.99 -8.34 -11.19
C GLN A 22 17.64 -9.28 -10.03
N LEU A 23 16.55 -9.01 -9.32
CA LEU A 23 15.99 -9.87 -8.28
C LEU A 23 15.05 -10.95 -8.81
N GLY A 24 14.94 -11.08 -10.14
CA GLY A 24 14.21 -12.16 -10.80
C GLY A 24 12.80 -11.81 -11.26
N SER A 25 12.33 -10.57 -11.11
CA SER A 25 11.05 -10.14 -11.67
C SER A 25 11.11 -10.11 -13.21
N THR A 26 10.01 -10.52 -13.85
CA THR A 26 9.83 -10.26 -15.29
C THR A 26 9.81 -8.75 -15.56
N PRO A 27 10.13 -8.32 -16.80
CA PRO A 27 10.07 -6.90 -17.15
C PRO A 27 8.70 -6.26 -16.82
N HIS A 28 7.60 -6.96 -17.08
CA HIS A 28 6.25 -6.49 -16.79
C HIS A 28 6.01 -6.31 -15.29
N GLU A 29 6.38 -7.28 -14.44
CA GLU A 29 6.22 -7.14 -12.99
C GLU A 29 7.08 -5.99 -12.46
N ALA A 30 8.33 -5.91 -12.91
CA ALA A 30 9.24 -4.84 -12.52
C ALA A 30 8.72 -3.45 -12.91
N GLU A 31 8.12 -3.32 -14.10
CA GLU A 31 7.49 -2.08 -14.57
C GLU A 31 6.31 -1.66 -13.68
N VAL A 32 5.36 -2.58 -13.43
CA VAL A 32 4.18 -2.30 -12.60
C VAL A 32 4.57 -1.90 -11.18
N VAL A 33 5.54 -2.59 -10.57
CA VAL A 33 5.99 -2.28 -9.21
C VAL A 33 6.76 -0.95 -9.18
N ALA A 34 7.63 -0.68 -10.16
CA ALA A 34 8.39 0.56 -10.23
C ALA A 34 7.49 1.78 -10.43
N ASP A 35 6.54 1.71 -11.38
CA ASP A 35 5.54 2.76 -11.59
C ASP A 35 4.76 3.05 -10.30
N HIS A 36 4.26 2.01 -9.64
CA HIS A 36 3.48 2.14 -8.41
C HIS A 36 4.28 2.86 -7.29
N LEU A 37 5.54 2.46 -7.07
CA LEU A 37 6.38 3.05 -6.04
C LEU A 37 6.72 4.52 -6.34
N VAL A 38 7.06 4.84 -7.59
CA VAL A 38 7.37 6.22 -7.98
C VAL A 38 6.13 7.10 -7.95
N ARG A 39 4.98 6.60 -8.41
CA ARG A 39 3.69 7.32 -8.30
C ARG A 39 3.31 7.59 -6.86
N ALA A 40 3.56 6.67 -5.93
CA ALA A 40 3.34 6.90 -4.51
C ALA A 40 4.14 8.11 -4.00
N ASN A 41 5.42 8.25 -4.37
CA ASN A 41 6.21 9.45 -4.05
C ASN A 41 5.62 10.72 -4.70
N LEU A 42 5.26 10.67 -5.98
CA LEU A 42 4.71 11.82 -6.70
C LEU A 42 3.37 12.31 -6.14
N THR A 43 2.62 11.44 -5.47
CA THR A 43 1.34 11.77 -4.83
C THR A 43 1.46 12.04 -3.33
N GLY A 44 2.68 12.22 -2.79
CA GLY A 44 2.92 12.55 -1.38
C GLY A 44 2.77 11.37 -0.41
N HIS A 45 2.84 10.13 -0.93
CA HIS A 45 2.79 8.90 -0.13
C HIS A 45 4.19 8.25 -0.03
N ASP A 46 5.19 8.99 0.40
CA ASP A 46 6.59 8.54 0.50
C ASP A 46 6.75 7.26 1.31
N SER A 47 5.88 7.04 2.29
CA SER A 47 5.86 5.81 3.10
C SER A 47 5.55 4.54 2.28
N HIS A 48 4.99 4.68 1.08
CA HIS A 48 4.66 3.61 0.14
C HIS A 48 5.45 3.72 -1.17
N GLY A 49 6.44 4.62 -1.18
CA GLY A 49 7.28 4.93 -2.33
C GLY A 49 8.55 4.09 -2.43
N VAL A 50 9.48 4.57 -3.24
CA VAL A 50 10.74 3.87 -3.57
C VAL A 50 11.63 3.61 -2.34
N GLY A 51 11.43 4.36 -1.25
CA GLY A 51 12.09 4.09 0.02
C GLY A 51 11.83 2.69 0.60
N LEU A 52 10.81 1.96 0.11
CA LEU A 52 10.55 0.56 0.47
C LEU A 52 11.40 -0.46 -0.30
N LEU A 53 12.10 -0.06 -1.35
CA LEU A 53 12.87 -0.98 -2.20
C LEU A 53 13.88 -1.82 -1.40
N PRO A 54 14.67 -1.28 -0.44
CA PRO A 54 15.55 -2.08 0.40
C PRO A 54 14.80 -3.15 1.22
N THR A 55 13.62 -2.83 1.70
CA THR A 55 12.76 -3.79 2.40
C THR A 55 12.29 -4.91 1.47
N TYR A 56 11.94 -4.59 0.23
CA TYR A 56 11.54 -5.60 -0.76
C TYR A 56 12.70 -6.53 -1.11
N VAL A 57 13.91 -5.97 -1.30
CA VAL A 57 15.13 -6.79 -1.49
C VAL A 57 15.30 -7.80 -0.37
N ARG A 58 15.22 -7.35 0.89
CA ARG A 58 15.32 -8.21 2.06
C ARG A 58 14.20 -9.26 2.08
N HIS A 59 12.95 -8.89 1.83
CA HIS A 59 11.82 -9.83 1.83
C HIS A 59 11.98 -10.94 0.77
N LEU A 60 12.55 -10.63 -0.38
CA LEU A 60 12.88 -11.63 -1.39
C LEU A 60 13.99 -12.58 -0.92
N GLN A 61 15.02 -12.06 -0.29
CA GLN A 61 16.14 -12.84 0.24
C GLN A 61 15.70 -13.75 1.39
N GLU A 62 14.77 -13.30 2.22
CA GLU A 62 14.22 -14.05 3.36
C GLU A 62 13.06 -14.99 2.95
N GLY A 63 12.68 -15.03 1.66
CA GLY A 63 11.58 -15.86 1.18
C GLY A 63 10.20 -15.41 1.70
N LEU A 64 10.05 -14.14 2.04
CA LEU A 64 8.78 -13.51 2.46
C LEU A 64 7.96 -13.02 1.26
N ALA A 65 8.59 -12.84 0.11
CA ALA A 65 7.95 -12.52 -1.16
C ALA A 65 8.59 -13.34 -2.28
N PHE A 66 7.86 -13.54 -3.38
CA PHE A 66 8.34 -14.31 -4.53
C PHE A 66 8.00 -13.56 -5.82
N PRO A 67 8.98 -13.28 -6.69
CA PRO A 67 8.71 -12.64 -7.96
C PRO A 67 7.90 -13.57 -8.88
N ASN A 68 7.14 -12.98 -9.77
CA ASN A 68 6.37 -13.64 -10.83
C ASN A 68 5.32 -14.67 -10.36
N ARG A 69 4.98 -14.70 -9.08
CA ARG A 69 3.91 -15.59 -8.60
C ARG A 69 2.58 -15.17 -9.21
N PRO A 70 1.86 -16.08 -9.89
CA PRO A 70 0.57 -15.76 -10.45
C PRO A 70 -0.47 -15.58 -9.32
N MET A 71 -1.43 -14.71 -9.54
CA MET A 71 -2.63 -14.67 -8.72
C MET A 71 -3.45 -15.95 -8.95
N LYS A 72 -3.94 -16.56 -7.86
CA LYS A 72 -4.83 -17.73 -7.93
C LYS A 72 -6.26 -17.30 -7.59
N VAL A 73 -7.20 -17.53 -8.49
CA VAL A 73 -8.63 -17.45 -8.16
C VAL A 73 -9.00 -18.69 -7.34
N VAL A 74 -9.37 -18.47 -6.08
CA VAL A 74 -9.74 -19.54 -5.13
C VAL A 74 -11.22 -19.87 -5.24
N GLN A 75 -12.05 -18.84 -5.46
CA GLN A 75 -13.48 -18.96 -5.67
C GLN A 75 -13.92 -17.94 -6.69
N ASP A 76 -14.72 -18.37 -7.64
CA ASP A 76 -15.48 -17.56 -8.57
C ASP A 76 -16.95 -17.96 -8.48
N ALA A 77 -17.76 -17.13 -7.84
CA ALA A 77 -19.20 -17.30 -7.70
C ALA A 77 -19.96 -16.13 -8.35
N GLY A 78 -19.57 -15.78 -9.57
CA GLY A 78 -20.17 -14.66 -10.31
C GLY A 78 -19.78 -13.31 -9.73
N SER A 79 -20.63 -12.70 -8.92
CA SER A 79 -20.34 -11.42 -8.28
C SER A 79 -19.45 -11.51 -7.04
N ILE A 80 -19.03 -12.70 -6.62
CA ILE A 80 -18.13 -12.91 -5.49
C ILE A 80 -16.85 -13.56 -5.98
N LEU A 81 -15.72 -12.88 -5.79
CA LEU A 81 -14.38 -13.33 -6.17
C LEU A 81 -13.49 -13.46 -4.92
N MET A 82 -12.85 -14.60 -4.74
CA MET A 82 -11.83 -14.79 -3.72
C MET A 82 -10.50 -15.16 -4.37
N MET A 83 -9.47 -14.40 -4.06
CA MET A 83 -8.16 -14.54 -4.69
C MET A 83 -7.05 -14.70 -3.67
N ASP A 84 -6.00 -15.41 -4.08
CA ASP A 84 -4.78 -15.64 -3.31
C ASP A 84 -3.58 -15.15 -4.11
N GLY A 85 -2.83 -14.22 -3.55
CA GLY A 85 -1.66 -13.61 -4.18
C GLY A 85 -0.39 -14.45 -4.08
N GLN A 86 -0.43 -15.58 -3.39
CA GLN A 86 0.69 -16.54 -3.28
C GLN A 86 2.02 -15.90 -2.86
N ARG A 87 1.96 -14.80 -2.09
CA ARG A 87 3.12 -14.00 -1.67
C ARG A 87 3.88 -13.36 -2.84
N GLY A 88 3.23 -13.18 -4.00
CA GLY A 88 3.74 -12.40 -5.12
C GLY A 88 3.73 -10.91 -4.84
N PHE A 89 4.41 -10.11 -5.67
CA PHE A 89 4.45 -8.65 -5.54
C PHE A 89 3.03 -8.07 -5.56
N GLY A 90 2.65 -7.48 -4.42
CA GLY A 90 1.28 -7.06 -4.15
C GLY A 90 0.77 -6.02 -5.13
N GLN A 91 1.61 -5.11 -5.62
CA GLN A 91 1.22 -4.08 -6.58
C GLN A 91 0.71 -4.69 -7.89
N ARG A 92 1.42 -5.67 -8.45
CA ARG A 92 1.01 -6.34 -9.68
C ARG A 92 -0.22 -7.22 -9.42
N ILE A 93 -0.18 -8.02 -8.36
CA ILE A 93 -1.27 -8.92 -7.99
C ILE A 93 -2.58 -8.16 -7.76
N ALA A 94 -2.55 -7.07 -6.99
CA ALA A 94 -3.76 -6.29 -6.71
C ALA A 94 -4.26 -5.55 -7.95
N LYS A 95 -3.36 -5.09 -8.84
CA LYS A 95 -3.74 -4.49 -10.12
C LYS A 95 -4.50 -5.51 -10.99
N GLU A 96 -3.98 -6.73 -11.14
CA GLU A 96 -4.62 -7.82 -11.89
C GLU A 96 -5.96 -8.24 -11.26
N ALA A 97 -6.02 -8.31 -9.91
CA ALA A 97 -7.25 -8.58 -9.18
C ALA A 97 -8.33 -7.53 -9.45
N MET A 98 -7.95 -6.25 -9.45
CA MET A 98 -8.86 -5.17 -9.78
C MET A 98 -9.31 -5.21 -11.24
N GLU A 99 -8.44 -5.52 -12.18
CA GLU A 99 -8.79 -5.68 -13.60
C GLU A 99 -9.89 -6.74 -13.78
N LEU A 100 -9.74 -7.89 -13.13
CA LEU A 100 -10.74 -8.95 -13.12
C LEU A 100 -12.06 -8.49 -12.48
N ALA A 101 -11.98 -7.85 -11.30
CA ALA A 101 -13.16 -7.38 -10.58
C ALA A 101 -13.91 -6.28 -11.34
N LEU A 102 -13.21 -5.32 -11.93
CA LEU A 102 -13.81 -4.24 -12.71
C LEU A 102 -14.49 -4.77 -13.99
N GLY A 103 -13.85 -5.73 -14.68
CA GLY A 103 -14.47 -6.41 -15.81
C GLY A 103 -15.77 -7.14 -15.42
N ARG A 104 -15.78 -7.80 -14.27
CA ARG A 104 -16.94 -8.50 -13.72
C ARG A 104 -18.04 -7.52 -13.27
N ALA A 105 -17.68 -6.41 -12.63
CA ALA A 105 -18.63 -5.39 -12.20
C ALA A 105 -19.36 -4.73 -13.39
N LYS A 106 -18.68 -4.51 -14.50
CA LYS A 106 -19.31 -4.01 -15.74
C LYS A 106 -20.35 -4.96 -16.31
N GLN A 107 -20.19 -6.26 -16.12
CA GLN A 107 -21.11 -7.28 -16.62
C GLN A 107 -22.30 -7.51 -15.68
N LEU A 108 -22.06 -7.49 -14.36
CA LEU A 108 -23.05 -7.91 -13.35
C LEU A 108 -23.62 -6.74 -12.52
N GLY A 109 -23.08 -5.53 -12.67
CA GLY A 109 -23.48 -4.32 -11.93
C GLY A 109 -22.79 -4.19 -10.57
N LEU A 110 -22.39 -5.28 -9.92
CA LEU A 110 -21.72 -5.30 -8.61
C LEU A 110 -20.75 -6.48 -8.52
N VAL A 111 -19.62 -6.29 -7.85
CA VAL A 111 -18.74 -7.38 -7.46
C VAL A 111 -18.20 -7.15 -6.03
N ALA A 112 -18.13 -8.21 -5.24
CA ALA A 112 -17.38 -8.26 -4.00
C ALA A 112 -16.12 -9.09 -4.21
N MET A 113 -14.95 -8.55 -3.87
CA MET A 113 -13.67 -9.19 -4.09
C MET A 113 -12.87 -9.24 -2.79
N THR A 114 -12.22 -10.38 -2.53
CA THR A 114 -11.20 -10.49 -1.50
C THR A 114 -9.87 -10.94 -2.10
N LEU A 115 -8.78 -10.34 -1.63
CA LEU A 115 -7.41 -10.74 -1.96
C LEU A 115 -6.64 -10.98 -0.68
N ARG A 116 -6.06 -12.16 -0.54
CA ARG A 116 -5.20 -12.55 0.60
C ARG A 116 -3.81 -12.98 0.13
N ASN A 117 -2.88 -13.13 1.06
CA ASN A 117 -1.52 -13.62 0.81
C ASN A 117 -0.79 -12.86 -0.33
N ALA A 118 -1.09 -11.59 -0.53
CA ALA A 118 -0.29 -10.73 -1.37
C ALA A 118 0.84 -10.11 -0.53
N HIS A 119 2.02 -9.96 -1.09
CA HIS A 119 3.03 -9.08 -0.51
C HIS A 119 2.48 -7.65 -0.44
N HIS A 120 3.20 -6.71 0.12
CA HIS A 120 2.76 -5.30 0.27
C HIS A 120 2.14 -4.76 -1.02
N ILE A 121 0.88 -4.31 -0.95
CA ILE A 121 0.11 -3.85 -2.11
C ILE A 121 0.29 -2.35 -2.42
N GLY A 122 1.11 -1.66 -1.65
CA GLY A 122 1.44 -0.25 -1.87
C GLY A 122 0.32 0.73 -1.50
N ARG A 123 0.27 1.86 -2.21
CA ARG A 123 -0.75 2.90 -2.03
C ARG A 123 -2.10 2.41 -2.55
N ILE A 124 -3.11 2.42 -1.68
CA ILE A 124 -4.44 1.89 -2.01
C ILE A 124 -5.18 2.76 -3.02
N GLY A 125 -4.99 4.08 -2.97
CA GLY A 125 -5.57 5.01 -3.93
C GLY A 125 -5.31 4.67 -5.39
N THR A 126 -4.21 3.96 -5.70
CA THR A 126 -3.91 3.48 -7.06
C THR A 126 -5.03 2.56 -7.60
N TYR A 127 -5.61 1.73 -6.75
CA TYR A 127 -6.73 0.84 -7.14
C TYR A 127 -8.05 1.58 -7.23
N GLY A 128 -8.24 2.61 -6.40
CA GLY A 128 -9.32 3.57 -6.55
C GLY A 128 -9.25 4.31 -7.89
N GLU A 129 -8.06 4.80 -8.26
CA GLU A 129 -7.82 5.43 -9.58
C GLU A 129 -8.15 4.49 -10.75
N GLN A 130 -7.85 3.19 -10.61
CA GLN A 130 -8.20 2.17 -11.59
C GLN A 130 -9.73 2.04 -11.75
N SER A 131 -10.48 2.16 -10.65
CA SER A 131 -11.95 2.17 -10.68
C SER A 131 -12.52 3.43 -11.32
N LEU A 132 -11.95 4.61 -11.00
CA LEU A 132 -12.33 5.88 -11.61
C LEU A 132 -12.14 5.85 -13.13
N ALA A 133 -10.99 5.33 -13.60
CA ALA A 133 -10.70 5.17 -15.03
C ALA A 133 -11.68 4.21 -15.73
N ALA A 134 -12.24 3.25 -14.99
CA ALA A 134 -13.25 2.33 -15.50
C ALA A 134 -14.70 2.90 -15.45
N GLY A 135 -14.91 4.09 -14.89
CA GLY A 135 -16.21 4.72 -14.69
C GLY A 135 -17.03 4.07 -13.58
N LEU A 136 -16.39 3.44 -12.60
CA LEU A 136 -17.03 2.68 -11.53
C LEU A 136 -16.78 3.30 -10.16
N ILE A 137 -17.62 2.95 -9.20
CA ILE A 137 -17.42 3.24 -7.78
C ILE A 137 -16.74 2.04 -7.14
N SER A 138 -15.78 2.30 -6.22
CA SER A 138 -15.18 1.24 -5.42
C SER A 138 -14.96 1.64 -3.97
N LEU A 139 -15.04 0.64 -3.09
CA LEU A 139 -14.75 0.74 -1.67
C LEU A 139 -13.67 -0.31 -1.35
N HIS A 140 -12.59 0.12 -0.72
CA HIS A 140 -11.48 -0.76 -0.36
C HIS A 140 -11.27 -0.72 1.15
N PHE A 141 -11.15 -1.90 1.73
CA PHE A 141 -10.82 -2.11 3.15
C PHE A 141 -9.59 -3.00 3.21
N VAL A 142 -8.54 -2.52 3.83
CA VAL A 142 -7.28 -3.24 3.90
C VAL A 142 -6.91 -3.54 5.34
N ASN A 143 -6.56 -4.79 5.61
CA ASN A 143 -5.96 -5.21 6.85
C ASN A 143 -4.52 -5.68 6.59
N VAL A 144 -3.58 -5.19 7.38
CA VAL A 144 -2.18 -5.64 7.31
C VAL A 144 -2.02 -6.82 8.26
N THR A 145 -1.55 -7.94 7.73
CA THR A 145 -1.13 -9.12 8.50
C THR A 145 0.40 -9.14 8.61
N ASP A 146 0.95 -9.99 9.44
CA ASP A 146 2.40 -10.19 9.62
C ASP A 146 3.18 -8.92 10.04
N HIS A 147 2.49 -7.95 10.64
CA HIS A 147 3.10 -6.78 11.25
C HIS A 147 2.63 -6.66 12.70
N PRO A 148 3.53 -6.39 13.66
CA PRO A 148 3.12 -6.12 15.04
C PRO A 148 2.08 -4.99 15.08
N PRO A 149 1.06 -5.08 15.95
CA PRO A 149 0.11 -4.00 16.10
C PRO A 149 0.82 -2.72 16.57
N VAL A 150 0.40 -1.57 16.04
CA VAL A 150 1.01 -0.26 16.30
C VAL A 150 -0.03 0.83 16.61
N VAL A 151 -1.32 0.46 16.59
CA VAL A 151 -2.43 1.39 16.82
C VAL A 151 -3.23 0.91 18.03
N ALA A 152 -3.38 1.78 19.03
CA ALA A 152 -4.25 1.55 20.16
C ALA A 152 -5.72 1.81 19.78
N PRO A 153 -6.69 1.07 20.34
CA PRO A 153 -8.10 1.40 20.21
C PRO A 153 -8.42 2.71 20.92
N PHE A 154 -9.53 3.32 20.56
CA PHE A 154 -9.99 4.54 21.23
C PHE A 154 -10.10 4.34 22.74
N GLY A 155 -9.50 5.23 23.52
CA GLY A 155 -9.44 5.17 24.98
C GLY A 155 -8.52 4.10 25.56
N GLY A 156 -7.79 3.35 24.71
CA GLY A 156 -6.81 2.35 25.13
C GLY A 156 -5.37 2.83 24.98
N SER A 157 -4.44 2.13 25.61
CA SER A 157 -2.99 2.37 25.49
C SER A 157 -2.24 1.23 24.81
N ASP A 158 -2.79 0.02 24.80
CA ASP A 158 -2.17 -1.14 24.16
C ASP A 158 -2.40 -1.13 22.64
N ALA A 159 -1.36 -1.35 21.87
CA ALA A 159 -1.48 -1.53 20.44
C ALA A 159 -2.22 -2.84 20.11
N ARG A 160 -3.31 -2.75 19.33
CA ARG A 160 -4.18 -3.89 18.97
C ARG A 160 -4.44 -3.98 17.47
N MET A 161 -4.25 -2.90 16.74
CA MET A 161 -4.53 -2.79 15.31
C MET A 161 -3.31 -2.27 14.56
N VAL A 162 -3.37 -2.33 13.25
CA VAL A 162 -2.47 -1.64 12.33
C VAL A 162 -3.20 -0.45 11.69
N THR A 163 -2.60 0.20 10.71
CA THR A 163 -3.16 1.42 10.09
C THR A 163 -4.45 1.20 9.28
N ASN A 164 -4.74 -0.02 8.85
CA ASN A 164 -5.97 -0.50 8.23
C ASN A 164 -6.65 0.54 7.32
N PRO A 165 -6.07 0.88 6.16
CA PRO A 165 -6.56 1.96 5.33
C PRO A 165 -7.92 1.66 4.71
N VAL A 166 -8.68 2.74 4.47
CA VAL A 166 -9.92 2.73 3.70
C VAL A 166 -9.72 3.62 2.49
N CYS A 167 -10.13 3.13 1.32
CA CYS A 167 -10.17 3.95 0.12
C CYS A 167 -11.58 3.92 -0.49
N VAL A 168 -12.06 5.09 -0.88
CA VAL A 168 -13.34 5.27 -1.57
C VAL A 168 -13.08 6.02 -2.85
N ALA A 169 -13.51 5.44 -3.97
CA ALA A 169 -13.43 6.07 -5.28
C ALA A 169 -14.84 6.17 -5.89
N ILE A 170 -15.23 7.37 -6.28
CA ILE A 170 -16.55 7.66 -6.89
C ILE A 170 -16.29 8.34 -8.22
N SER A 171 -16.68 7.67 -9.30
CA SER A 171 -16.61 8.23 -10.66
C SER A 171 -17.75 9.20 -10.93
N GLY A 172 -17.56 10.17 -11.80
CA GLY A 172 -18.55 11.17 -12.19
C GLY A 172 -17.88 12.36 -12.88
N GLU A 173 -18.65 13.41 -13.13
CA GLU A 173 -18.11 14.67 -13.71
C GLU A 173 -17.00 15.27 -12.82
N THR A 174 -17.17 15.18 -11.51
CA THR A 174 -16.15 15.54 -10.52
C THR A 174 -15.83 14.29 -9.71
N PRO A 175 -14.81 13.52 -10.09
CA PRO A 175 -14.47 12.29 -9.39
C PRO A 175 -13.93 12.57 -8.00
N VAL A 176 -14.27 11.70 -7.05
CA VAL A 176 -13.79 11.75 -5.67
C VAL A 176 -12.93 10.55 -5.39
N LEU A 177 -11.73 10.76 -4.83
CA LEU A 177 -10.84 9.73 -4.34
C LEU A 177 -10.44 10.06 -2.90
N LEU A 178 -10.90 9.25 -1.95
CA LEU A 178 -10.45 9.24 -0.57
C LEU A 178 -9.53 8.04 -0.38
N ASP A 179 -8.31 8.26 0.10
CA ASP A 179 -7.35 7.22 0.49
C ASP A 179 -6.72 7.62 1.82
N MET A 180 -7.08 6.92 2.88
CA MET A 180 -6.66 7.29 4.23
C MET A 180 -6.41 6.08 5.12
N ALA A 181 -5.42 6.19 6.01
CA ALA A 181 -5.32 5.32 7.18
C ALA A 181 -6.49 5.57 8.13
N THR A 182 -6.93 4.55 8.87
CA THR A 182 -7.91 4.72 9.96
C THR A 182 -7.27 5.10 11.29
N SER A 183 -5.94 5.05 11.37
CA SER A 183 -5.17 5.60 12.48
C SER A 183 -4.94 7.10 12.31
N ALA A 184 -4.69 7.83 13.42
CA ALA A 184 -4.40 9.25 13.40
C ALA A 184 -3.15 9.61 12.55
N ILE A 185 -2.17 8.70 12.50
CA ILE A 185 -0.97 8.83 11.65
C ILE A 185 -0.59 7.46 11.08
N ALA A 186 -0.09 7.43 9.85
CA ALA A 186 0.50 6.22 9.28
C ALA A 186 1.90 5.98 9.86
N LEU A 187 2.26 4.72 10.14
CA LEU A 187 3.58 4.34 10.66
C LEU A 187 4.73 4.89 9.80
N GLY A 188 4.57 4.85 8.48
CA GLY A 188 5.57 5.41 7.56
C GLY A 188 5.75 6.92 7.70
N LYS A 189 4.70 7.68 8.00
CA LYS A 189 4.82 9.13 8.27
C LYS A 189 5.57 9.40 9.57
N ALA A 190 5.32 8.60 10.63
CA ALA A 190 6.09 8.68 11.87
C ALA A 190 7.57 8.34 11.63
N ARG A 191 7.88 7.37 10.77
CA ARG A 191 9.25 7.02 10.38
C ARG A 191 9.94 8.15 9.61
N VAL A 192 9.25 8.81 8.69
CA VAL A 192 9.76 9.98 7.98
C VAL A 192 10.06 11.11 8.98
N ALA A 193 9.15 11.38 9.93
CA ALA A 193 9.38 12.38 10.98
C ALA A 193 10.61 12.05 11.83
N MET A 194 10.75 10.78 12.26
CA MET A 194 11.91 10.30 13.00
C MET A 194 13.22 10.52 12.22
N ASN A 195 13.26 10.09 10.96
CA ASN A 195 14.45 10.19 10.12
C ASN A 195 14.82 11.66 9.82
N SER A 196 13.84 12.55 9.80
CA SER A 196 14.01 13.97 9.55
C SER A 196 14.29 14.77 10.84
N GLY A 197 14.23 14.12 12.01
CA GLY A 197 14.42 14.79 13.31
C GLY A 197 13.32 15.79 13.64
N VAL A 198 12.10 15.61 13.10
CA VAL A 198 10.97 16.50 13.34
C VAL A 198 9.89 15.82 14.19
N PRO A 199 9.11 16.57 14.99
CA PRO A 199 8.02 16.00 15.76
C PRO A 199 6.87 15.54 14.85
N THR A 200 6.08 14.56 15.34
CA THR A 200 4.78 14.23 14.77
C THR A 200 3.72 15.26 15.18
N PRO A 201 2.59 15.36 14.46
CA PRO A 201 1.48 16.22 14.87
C PRO A 201 0.99 15.87 16.29
N GLU A 202 0.54 16.87 17.03
CA GLU A 202 -0.06 16.69 18.36
C GLU A 202 -1.27 15.75 18.27
N GLY A 203 -1.44 14.89 19.29
CA GLY A 203 -2.55 13.95 19.37
C GLY A 203 -2.47 12.76 18.41
N SER A 204 -1.37 12.63 17.63
CA SER A 204 -1.24 11.55 16.65
C SER A 204 -0.62 10.27 17.19
N ILE A 205 0.15 10.35 18.26
CA ILE A 205 0.81 9.20 18.91
C ILE A 205 0.74 9.29 20.43
N ILE A 206 0.85 8.13 21.08
CA ILE A 206 0.94 7.97 22.52
C ILE A 206 2.21 7.20 22.89
N ASP A 207 2.73 7.42 24.09
CA ASP A 207 3.83 6.62 24.65
C ASP A 207 3.32 5.29 25.24
N ALA A 208 4.24 4.48 25.78
CA ALA A 208 3.94 3.20 26.40
C ALA A 208 3.01 3.30 27.64
N GLN A 209 2.84 4.50 28.21
CA GLN A 209 1.95 4.78 29.32
C GLN A 209 0.59 5.34 28.86
N GLY A 210 0.36 5.41 27.54
CA GLY A 210 -0.86 5.96 26.95
C GLY A 210 -0.96 7.48 26.97
N LYS A 211 0.14 8.20 27.24
CA LYS A 211 0.15 9.66 27.27
C LYS A 211 0.46 10.21 25.86
N PRO A 212 -0.25 11.25 25.42
CA PRO A 212 0.07 11.93 24.17
C PRO A 212 1.53 12.40 24.12
N THR A 213 2.18 12.18 22.98
CA THR A 213 3.55 12.65 22.73
C THR A 213 3.71 13.03 21.25
N THR A 214 4.69 13.86 20.95
CA THR A 214 5.07 14.21 19.58
C THR A 214 6.41 13.59 19.17
N ASN A 215 7.04 12.80 20.05
CA ASN A 215 8.31 12.16 19.80
C ASN A 215 8.12 10.87 18.96
N PRO A 216 8.49 10.85 17.66
CA PRO A 216 8.27 9.68 16.81
C PRO A 216 9.07 8.46 17.24
N ASN A 217 10.16 8.61 18.01
CA ASN A 217 11.01 7.48 18.40
C ASN A 217 10.26 6.45 19.25
N VAL A 218 9.24 6.84 20.00
CA VAL A 218 8.44 5.90 20.83
C VAL A 218 7.74 4.79 20.04
N MET A 219 7.60 4.96 18.72
CA MET A 219 7.00 3.96 17.84
C MET A 219 7.98 2.91 17.32
N PHE A 220 9.29 3.08 17.58
CA PHE A 220 10.36 2.25 16.99
C PHE A 220 11.32 1.68 18.04
N THR A 221 11.03 1.84 19.30
CA THR A 221 11.81 1.33 20.46
C THR A 221 11.24 0.02 20.98
#